data_5044d84d9b70d28f20eb50bb4e883b22
#
_entry.id   5044d84d9b70d28f20eb50bb4e883b22
#
_cell.length_a   1.000
_cell.length_b   1.000
_cell.length_c   1.000
_cell.angle_alpha   90.00
_cell.angle_beta   90.00
_cell.angle_gamma   90.00
#
_symmetry.space_group_name_H-M   'P 1'
#
loop_
_entity.id
_entity.type
_entity.pdbx_description
1 polymer ?
#
loop_
_entity_poly.entity_id
_entity_poly.type
_entity_poly.pdbx_seq_one_letter_code
_entity_poly.pdbx_strand_id
1 'polypeptide(L)'
;MEFLTNEKLTIVGAAGMIGSNMAQTALMMKLTPNICLYDPYAPALEGVAEELYHCAFEGVNLTYTSDIKEALSGAKYIVSSGGAARKAGMTREDLLKGNAEIAAQFGKDIRQYCPDVKHVVVVFNPADITGLIVLLYAGLKPSQVSTLAALDSTRLQNELVKYLHIPASEIVNCRTYGGHGEQMAVFASTTKVQGEALTKIIDTPRMPMQDWEDLKVRVIQGGKHIIDLRGALHSKAGLSVYRNDRGSHGRTTFPLAGRHLCI
;
A
#
# COMPACT_ATOMS: atom_id res chain seq x y z
N MET A 1 5.98 -24.85 -0.78
CA MET A 1 5.70 -23.75 -1.77
C MET A 1 6.98 -22.94 -1.87
N GLU A 2 7.51 -22.74 -3.07
CA GLU A 2 8.75 -22.03 -3.31
C GLU A 2 8.56 -20.50 -3.20
N PHE A 3 9.64 -19.79 -2.92
CA PHE A 3 9.65 -18.32 -2.96
C PHE A 3 9.48 -17.81 -4.40
N LEU A 4 8.81 -16.67 -4.56
CA LEU A 4 8.53 -16.09 -5.87
C LEU A 4 9.80 -15.56 -6.55
N THR A 5 10.74 -15.03 -5.76
CA THR A 5 12.06 -14.56 -6.18
C THR A 5 13.07 -14.72 -5.06
N ASN A 6 14.38 -14.66 -5.40
CA ASN A 6 15.47 -14.61 -4.42
C ASN A 6 16.06 -13.20 -4.26
N GLU A 7 15.43 -12.18 -4.86
CA GLU A 7 15.92 -10.82 -4.81
C GLU A 7 15.59 -10.14 -3.46
N LYS A 8 16.48 -9.24 -3.02
CA LYS A 8 16.31 -8.53 -1.75
C LYS A 8 15.14 -7.56 -1.81
N LEU A 9 14.24 -7.67 -0.84
CA LEU A 9 13.18 -6.73 -0.53
C LEU A 9 13.58 -5.93 0.72
N THR A 10 13.60 -4.61 0.62
CA THR A 10 13.80 -3.71 1.76
C THR A 10 12.48 -3.05 2.14
N ILE A 11 12.15 -3.10 3.44
CA ILE A 11 10.97 -2.48 4.01
C ILE A 11 11.41 -1.31 4.88
N VAL A 12 11.07 -0.10 4.44
CA VAL A 12 11.41 1.18 5.09
C VAL A 12 10.26 1.64 5.96
N GLY A 13 10.56 2.03 7.19
CA GLY A 13 9.55 2.31 8.23
C GLY A 13 9.06 1.01 8.88
N ALA A 14 9.93 0.01 9.01
CA ALA A 14 9.58 -1.33 9.45
C ALA A 14 9.21 -1.41 10.93
N ALA A 15 9.67 -0.50 11.77
CA ALA A 15 9.27 -0.41 13.18
C ALA A 15 7.81 0.04 13.36
N GLY A 16 7.21 0.65 12.32
CA GLY A 16 5.81 1.05 12.33
C GLY A 16 4.86 -0.13 12.07
N MET A 17 3.59 0.04 12.48
CA MET A 17 2.56 -1.00 12.34
C MET A 17 2.30 -1.42 10.88
N ILE A 18 2.42 -0.50 9.93
CA ILE A 18 2.26 -0.81 8.50
C ILE A 18 3.48 -1.59 8.02
N GLY A 19 4.69 -1.11 8.32
CA GLY A 19 5.93 -1.73 7.89
C GLY A 19 6.12 -3.15 8.43
N SER A 20 5.89 -3.37 9.72
CA SER A 20 5.97 -4.70 10.35
C SER A 20 4.96 -5.68 9.73
N ASN A 21 3.71 -5.23 9.48
CA ASN A 21 2.70 -6.05 8.83
C ASN A 21 3.05 -6.36 7.37
N MET A 22 3.65 -5.42 6.64
CA MET A 22 4.15 -5.69 5.28
C MET A 22 5.24 -6.76 5.29
N ALA A 23 6.18 -6.70 6.26
CA ALA A 23 7.23 -7.71 6.41
C ALA A 23 6.64 -9.10 6.65
N GLN A 24 5.75 -9.24 7.64
CA GLN A 24 5.06 -10.50 7.93
C GLN A 24 4.29 -11.02 6.71
N THR A 25 3.56 -10.14 6.03
CA THR A 25 2.78 -10.52 4.84
C THR A 25 3.69 -11.01 3.71
N ALA A 26 4.82 -10.34 3.45
CA ALA A 26 5.77 -10.76 2.43
C ALA A 26 6.34 -12.16 2.71
N LEU A 27 6.63 -12.47 3.97
CA LEU A 27 7.08 -13.79 4.42
C LEU A 27 5.99 -14.85 4.28
N MET A 28 4.78 -14.57 4.76
CA MET A 28 3.62 -15.47 4.64
C MET A 28 3.28 -15.79 3.17
N MET A 29 3.39 -14.80 2.29
CA MET A 29 3.14 -14.97 0.85
C MET A 29 4.33 -15.59 0.11
N LYS A 30 5.45 -15.85 0.79
CA LYS A 30 6.70 -16.36 0.21
C LYS A 30 7.16 -15.55 -1.01
N LEU A 31 7.16 -14.22 -0.88
CA LEU A 31 7.57 -13.34 -1.98
C LEU A 31 9.07 -13.46 -2.22
N THR A 32 9.88 -13.34 -1.17
CA THR A 32 11.32 -13.53 -1.20
C THR A 32 11.81 -14.03 0.16
N PRO A 33 12.86 -14.86 0.21
CA PRO A 33 13.50 -15.19 1.48
C PRO A 33 14.36 -14.04 2.02
N ASN A 34 14.79 -13.10 1.19
CA ASN A 34 15.76 -12.07 1.55
C ASN A 34 15.03 -10.74 1.88
N ILE A 35 14.73 -10.52 3.15
CA ILE A 35 14.06 -9.31 3.62
C ILE A 35 14.99 -8.51 4.53
N CYS A 36 15.12 -7.21 4.27
CA CYS A 36 15.78 -6.26 5.12
C CYS A 36 14.77 -5.27 5.71
N LEU A 37 14.72 -5.18 7.02
CA LEU A 37 13.93 -4.20 7.76
C LEU A 37 14.79 -2.96 8.02
N TYR A 38 14.25 -1.80 7.74
CA TYR A 38 14.89 -0.53 8.04
C TYR A 38 13.95 0.40 8.78
N ASP A 39 14.48 0.97 9.86
CA ASP A 39 13.86 2.07 10.57
C ASP A 39 14.95 2.87 11.31
N PRO A 40 14.91 4.22 11.34
CA PRO A 40 15.86 4.99 12.10
C PRO A 40 15.74 4.79 13.63
N TYR A 41 14.62 4.24 14.12
CA TYR A 41 14.40 3.96 15.54
C TYR A 41 14.76 2.49 15.86
N ALA A 42 16.04 2.26 16.10
CA ALA A 42 16.62 0.94 16.31
C ALA A 42 15.94 0.06 17.38
N PRO A 43 15.56 0.55 18.58
CA PRO A 43 14.95 -0.31 19.60
C PRO A 43 13.62 -0.95 19.18
N ALA A 44 12.75 -0.19 18.52
CA ALA A 44 11.49 -0.74 18.03
C ALA A 44 11.69 -1.66 16.82
N LEU A 45 12.70 -1.39 16.01
CA LEU A 45 13.07 -2.23 14.86
C LEU A 45 13.54 -3.61 15.30
N GLU A 46 14.39 -3.67 16.33
CA GLU A 46 14.83 -4.93 16.94
C GLU A 46 13.64 -5.73 17.46
N GLY A 47 12.71 -5.09 18.19
CA GLY A 47 11.49 -5.76 18.67
C GLY A 47 10.66 -6.38 17.54
N VAL A 48 10.47 -5.68 16.41
CA VAL A 48 9.77 -6.21 15.23
C VAL A 48 10.53 -7.40 14.62
N ALA A 49 11.85 -7.33 14.55
CA ALA A 49 12.66 -8.43 14.03
C ALA A 49 12.51 -9.68 14.90
N GLU A 50 12.55 -9.53 16.24
CA GLU A 50 12.33 -10.63 17.19
C GLU A 50 10.93 -11.25 17.03
N GLU A 51 9.87 -10.44 16.94
CA GLU A 51 8.52 -10.95 16.69
C GLU A 51 8.45 -11.80 15.40
N LEU A 52 9.15 -11.38 14.34
CA LEU A 52 9.19 -12.12 13.07
C LEU A 52 10.04 -13.41 13.17
N TYR A 53 11.13 -13.40 13.94
CA TYR A 53 11.90 -14.63 14.22
C TYR A 53 11.06 -15.64 15.01
N HIS A 54 10.23 -15.18 15.96
CA HIS A 54 9.34 -16.06 16.71
C HIS A 54 8.25 -16.72 15.82
N CYS A 55 7.95 -16.15 14.65
CA CYS A 55 7.06 -16.81 13.66
C CYS A 55 7.68 -18.03 12.99
N ALA A 56 8.98 -18.28 13.18
CA ALA A 56 9.73 -19.46 12.68
C ALA A 56 9.53 -19.72 11.16
N PHE A 57 9.56 -18.68 10.34
CA PHE A 57 9.49 -18.82 8.89
C PHE A 57 10.72 -19.58 8.36
N GLU A 58 10.49 -20.71 7.70
CA GLU A 58 11.56 -21.55 7.16
C GLU A 58 12.21 -20.94 5.91
N GLY A 59 13.54 -21.08 5.83
CA GLY A 59 14.33 -20.69 4.65
C GLY A 59 14.40 -19.19 4.41
N VAL A 60 14.19 -18.39 5.45
CA VAL A 60 14.19 -16.93 5.40
C VAL A 60 15.52 -16.36 5.89
N ASN A 61 16.05 -15.39 5.17
CA ASN A 61 17.16 -14.52 5.55
C ASN A 61 16.58 -13.14 5.88
N LEU A 62 16.20 -12.93 7.13
CA LEU A 62 15.70 -11.68 7.66
C LEU A 62 16.85 -10.91 8.30
N THR A 63 17.07 -9.68 7.85
CA THR A 63 18.03 -8.76 8.43
C THR A 63 17.35 -7.46 8.85
N TYR A 64 17.94 -6.72 9.77
CA TYR A 64 17.46 -5.40 10.17
C TYR A 64 18.62 -4.46 10.46
N THR A 65 18.43 -3.18 10.15
CA THR A 65 19.45 -2.14 10.34
C THR A 65 18.81 -0.74 10.43
N SER A 66 19.44 0.15 11.17
CA SER A 66 19.13 1.58 11.15
C SER A 66 20.07 2.41 10.26
N ASP A 67 20.95 1.75 9.48
CA ASP A 67 21.75 2.39 8.45
C ASP A 67 21.04 2.25 7.07
N ILE A 68 20.63 3.39 6.51
CA ILE A 68 19.92 3.45 5.23
C ILE A 68 20.80 2.92 4.07
N LYS A 69 22.11 3.12 4.12
CA LYS A 69 23.04 2.62 3.10
C LYS A 69 23.05 1.09 3.10
N GLU A 70 23.17 0.47 4.29
CA GLU A 70 23.13 -0.98 4.44
C GLU A 70 21.78 -1.54 3.99
N ALA A 71 20.69 -0.90 4.39
CA ALA A 71 19.33 -1.31 4.04
C ALA A 71 19.10 -1.33 2.53
N LEU A 72 19.52 -0.26 1.83
CA LEU A 72 19.28 -0.10 0.39
C LEU A 72 20.28 -0.86 -0.49
N SER A 73 21.49 -1.14 0.00
CA SER A 73 22.50 -1.83 -0.78
C SER A 73 22.01 -3.22 -1.26
N GLY A 74 22.03 -3.43 -2.58
CA GLY A 74 21.59 -4.67 -3.22
C GLY A 74 20.08 -4.91 -3.25
N ALA A 75 19.26 -4.00 -2.73
CA ALA A 75 17.81 -4.12 -2.82
C ALA A 75 17.36 -4.05 -4.29
N LYS A 76 16.42 -4.91 -4.67
CA LYS A 76 15.75 -4.84 -5.98
C LYS A 76 14.31 -4.35 -5.85
N TYR A 77 13.73 -4.53 -4.70
CA TYR A 77 12.40 -4.07 -4.36
C TYR A 77 12.44 -3.30 -3.04
N ILE A 78 11.74 -2.19 -2.99
CA ILE A 78 11.64 -1.35 -1.80
C ILE A 78 10.17 -1.02 -1.56
N VAL A 79 9.71 -1.19 -0.33
CA VAL A 79 8.39 -0.71 0.10
C VAL A 79 8.60 0.24 1.27
N SER A 80 8.09 1.46 1.15
CA SER A 80 8.29 2.50 2.17
C SER A 80 6.97 2.97 2.77
N SER A 81 6.83 2.76 4.09
CA SER A 81 5.81 3.37 4.95
C SER A 81 6.43 4.42 5.91
N GLY A 82 7.68 4.81 5.67
CA GLY A 82 8.54 5.57 6.57
C GLY A 82 8.26 7.08 6.66
N GLY A 83 7.03 7.52 6.44
CA GLY A 83 6.64 8.91 6.64
C GLY A 83 6.24 9.22 8.09
N ALA A 84 6.21 10.52 8.43
CA ALA A 84 5.68 10.97 9.70
C ALA A 84 4.15 10.80 9.75
N ALA A 85 3.64 10.32 10.87
CA ALA A 85 2.22 10.26 11.14
C ALA A 85 1.70 11.66 11.55
N ARG A 86 0.45 11.98 11.17
CA ARG A 86 -0.19 13.23 11.60
C ARG A 86 -0.38 13.23 13.12
N LYS A 87 0.17 14.23 13.78
CA LYS A 87 0.00 14.45 15.23
C LYS A 87 -1.17 15.40 15.49
N ALA A 88 -1.70 15.38 16.73
CA ALA A 88 -2.69 16.35 17.16
C ALA A 88 -2.14 17.79 17.01
N GLY A 89 -2.96 18.68 16.44
CA GLY A 89 -2.56 20.08 16.17
C GLY A 89 -1.80 20.30 14.85
N MET A 90 -1.34 19.26 14.15
CA MET A 90 -0.73 19.42 12.83
C MET A 90 -1.78 19.71 11.75
N THR A 91 -1.51 20.70 10.90
CA THR A 91 -2.27 20.92 9.68
C THR A 91 -1.96 19.85 8.62
N ARG A 92 -2.76 19.78 7.56
CA ARG A 92 -2.44 18.92 6.39
C ARG A 92 -1.20 19.42 5.65
N GLU A 93 -0.99 20.72 5.65
CA GLU A 93 0.14 21.39 5.00
C GLU A 93 1.46 21.08 5.74
N ASP A 94 1.47 21.13 7.07
CA ASP A 94 2.62 20.77 7.89
C ASP A 94 3.03 19.31 7.64
N LEU A 95 2.05 18.39 7.59
CA LEU A 95 2.31 16.99 7.29
C LEU A 95 2.87 16.81 5.87
N LEU A 96 2.30 17.52 4.89
CA LEU A 96 2.77 17.46 3.51
C LEU A 96 4.22 17.93 3.41
N LYS A 97 4.55 19.07 4.03
CA LYS A 97 5.90 19.63 4.01
C LYS A 97 6.92 18.67 4.61
N GLY A 98 6.66 18.15 5.81
CA GLY A 98 7.56 17.21 6.47
C GLY A 98 7.73 15.90 5.67
N ASN A 99 6.65 15.34 5.16
CA ASN A 99 6.73 14.12 4.37
C ASN A 99 7.34 14.33 2.97
N ALA A 100 7.23 15.52 2.40
CA ALA A 100 7.93 15.88 1.16
C ALA A 100 9.46 15.90 1.36
N GLU A 101 9.94 16.44 2.48
CA GLU A 101 11.37 16.45 2.82
C GLU A 101 11.89 15.02 3.02
N ILE A 102 11.14 14.18 3.75
CA ILE A 102 11.47 12.75 3.94
C ILE A 102 11.51 12.03 2.58
N ALA A 103 10.53 12.25 1.71
CA ALA A 103 10.49 11.64 0.39
C ALA A 103 11.65 12.08 -0.50
N ALA A 104 12.04 13.36 -0.45
CA ALA A 104 13.16 13.89 -1.21
C ALA A 104 14.50 13.28 -0.75
N GLN A 105 14.71 13.18 0.57
CA GLN A 105 15.90 12.53 1.10
C GLN A 105 15.93 11.04 0.74
N PHE A 106 14.84 10.33 0.93
CA PHE A 106 14.72 8.92 0.56
C PHE A 106 14.99 8.68 -0.94
N GLY A 107 14.49 9.56 -1.83
CA GLY A 107 14.82 9.50 -3.24
C GLY A 107 16.32 9.66 -3.53
N LYS A 108 17.00 10.59 -2.84
CA LYS A 108 18.46 10.76 -2.95
C LYS A 108 19.20 9.51 -2.47
N ASP A 109 18.78 8.92 -1.37
CA ASP A 109 19.38 7.72 -0.80
C ASP A 109 19.23 6.52 -1.77
N ILE A 110 18.07 6.35 -2.40
CA ILE A 110 17.87 5.33 -3.45
C ILE A 110 18.84 5.58 -4.61
N ARG A 111 18.92 6.80 -5.11
CA ARG A 111 19.84 7.14 -6.22
C ARG A 111 21.28 6.81 -5.88
N GLN A 112 21.68 7.05 -4.65
CA GLN A 112 23.07 6.86 -4.21
C GLN A 112 23.41 5.41 -3.89
N TYR A 113 22.50 4.69 -3.20
CA TYR A 113 22.81 3.38 -2.61
C TYR A 113 22.13 2.20 -3.32
N CYS A 114 21.13 2.47 -4.16
CA CYS A 114 20.36 1.45 -4.86
C CYS A 114 19.99 1.85 -6.30
N PRO A 115 20.97 2.23 -7.17
CA PRO A 115 20.69 2.71 -8.52
C PRO A 115 20.02 1.65 -9.41
N ASP A 116 20.18 0.37 -9.08
CA ASP A 116 19.64 -0.76 -9.84
C ASP A 116 18.30 -1.28 -9.29
N VAL A 117 17.58 -0.48 -8.48
CA VAL A 117 16.28 -0.86 -7.96
C VAL A 117 15.31 -1.12 -9.12
N LYS A 118 14.58 -2.22 -9.03
CA LYS A 118 13.56 -2.58 -10.03
C LYS A 118 12.25 -1.86 -9.78
N HIS A 119 11.83 -1.78 -8.51
CA HIS A 119 10.58 -1.13 -8.16
C HIS A 119 10.55 -0.62 -6.73
N VAL A 120 9.93 0.55 -6.55
CA VAL A 120 9.71 1.21 -5.26
C VAL A 120 8.22 1.45 -5.06
N VAL A 121 7.69 1.07 -3.91
CA VAL A 121 6.32 1.36 -3.49
C VAL A 121 6.34 2.37 -2.37
N VAL A 122 5.66 3.49 -2.55
CA VAL A 122 5.53 4.55 -1.55
C VAL A 122 4.13 4.52 -0.94
N VAL A 123 4.06 4.32 0.38
CA VAL A 123 2.80 4.13 1.11
C VAL A 123 2.45 5.32 2.00
N PHE A 124 3.43 6.10 2.45
CA PHE A 124 3.19 7.21 3.37
C PHE A 124 2.57 8.44 2.70
N ASN A 125 1.64 9.06 3.42
CA ASN A 125 0.77 10.12 2.89
C ASN A 125 1.42 11.52 2.86
N PRO A 126 1.04 12.35 1.86
CA PRO A 126 0.14 12.05 0.73
C PRO A 126 0.86 11.23 -0.34
N ALA A 127 0.49 9.96 -0.50
CA ALA A 127 1.25 8.98 -1.26
C ALA A 127 1.52 9.41 -2.73
N ASP A 128 0.56 10.05 -3.39
CA ASP A 128 0.73 10.51 -4.77
C ASP A 128 1.83 11.56 -4.90
N ILE A 129 1.91 12.49 -3.94
CA ILE A 129 2.93 13.55 -3.93
C ILE A 129 4.27 12.99 -3.50
N THR A 130 4.31 12.21 -2.42
CA THR A 130 5.56 11.63 -1.93
C THR A 130 6.15 10.62 -2.91
N GLY A 131 5.31 9.85 -3.62
CA GLY A 131 5.74 8.96 -4.70
C GLY A 131 6.34 9.73 -5.88
N LEU A 132 5.72 10.84 -6.29
CA LEU A 132 6.27 11.71 -7.34
C LEU A 132 7.62 12.32 -6.92
N ILE A 133 7.75 12.76 -5.67
CA ILE A 133 9.01 13.31 -5.14
C ILE A 133 10.10 12.23 -5.15
N VAL A 134 9.80 11.01 -4.66
CA VAL A 134 10.74 9.88 -4.71
C VAL A 134 11.16 9.59 -6.15
N LEU A 135 10.23 9.53 -7.09
CA LEU A 135 10.50 9.31 -8.51
C LEU A 135 11.54 10.32 -9.05
N LEU A 136 11.31 11.61 -8.80
CA LEU A 136 12.14 12.69 -9.31
C LEU A 136 13.52 12.70 -8.68
N TYR A 137 13.63 12.59 -7.35
CA TYR A 137 14.90 12.65 -6.64
C TYR A 137 15.75 11.39 -6.80
N ALA A 138 15.11 10.24 -6.94
CA ALA A 138 15.81 8.99 -7.26
C ALA A 138 16.23 8.88 -8.73
N GLY A 139 15.65 9.68 -9.62
CA GLY A 139 15.91 9.61 -11.06
C GLY A 139 15.39 8.33 -11.71
N LEU A 140 14.30 7.77 -11.16
CA LEU A 140 13.69 6.53 -11.64
C LEU A 140 12.72 6.79 -12.80
N LYS A 141 12.38 5.74 -13.52
CA LYS A 141 11.33 5.79 -14.54
C LYS A 141 9.94 5.68 -13.88
N PRO A 142 8.88 6.26 -14.45
CA PRO A 142 7.52 6.14 -13.92
C PRO A 142 7.07 4.70 -13.67
N SER A 143 7.53 3.75 -14.48
CA SER A 143 7.24 2.32 -14.31
C SER A 143 7.92 1.66 -13.10
N GLN A 144 8.87 2.34 -12.47
CA GLN A 144 9.62 1.83 -11.33
C GLN A 144 9.09 2.34 -9.98
N VAL A 145 8.12 3.25 -9.98
CA VAL A 145 7.54 3.78 -8.73
C VAL A 145 6.03 3.62 -8.75
N SER A 146 5.49 3.13 -7.65
CA SER A 146 4.05 3.04 -7.43
C SER A 146 3.69 3.63 -6.08
N THR A 147 2.42 4.03 -5.96
CA THR A 147 1.83 4.49 -4.71
C THR A 147 0.67 3.59 -4.30
N LEU A 148 0.37 3.49 -3.01
CA LEU A 148 -0.70 2.65 -2.53
C LEU A 148 -2.05 3.37 -2.63
N ALA A 149 -2.83 3.06 -3.67
CA ALA A 149 -4.21 3.55 -3.85
C ALA A 149 -5.25 2.42 -3.95
N ALA A 150 -4.83 1.16 -4.11
CA ALA A 150 -5.73 0.01 -4.27
C ALA A 150 -6.70 -0.19 -3.08
N LEU A 151 -6.33 0.27 -1.89
CA LEU A 151 -7.15 0.18 -0.68
C LEU A 151 -8.53 0.83 -0.86
N ASP A 152 -8.61 1.97 -1.54
CA ASP A 152 -9.87 2.69 -1.72
C ASP A 152 -10.80 1.96 -2.68
N SER A 153 -10.27 1.36 -3.73
CA SER A 153 -11.02 0.51 -4.64
C SER A 153 -11.56 -0.76 -3.94
N THR A 154 -10.79 -1.33 -3.00
CA THR A 154 -11.28 -2.46 -2.20
C THR A 154 -12.31 -2.05 -1.15
N ARG A 155 -12.30 -0.80 -0.67
CA ARG A 155 -13.39 -0.25 0.15
C ARG A 155 -14.68 -0.19 -0.63
N LEU A 156 -14.67 0.28 -1.88
CA LEU A 156 -15.84 0.27 -2.75
C LEU A 156 -16.39 -1.15 -2.90
N GLN A 157 -15.52 -2.12 -3.21
CA GLN A 157 -15.94 -3.52 -3.31
C GLN A 157 -16.60 -4.02 -2.02
N ASN A 158 -15.98 -3.74 -0.87
CA ASN A 158 -16.49 -4.20 0.43
C ASN A 158 -17.81 -3.52 0.82
N GLU A 159 -17.99 -2.24 0.54
CA GLU A 159 -19.27 -1.55 0.78
C GLU A 159 -20.40 -2.10 -0.11
N LEU A 160 -20.09 -2.44 -1.37
CA LEU A 160 -21.04 -3.12 -2.24
C LEU A 160 -21.38 -4.54 -1.77
N VAL A 161 -20.40 -5.32 -1.29
CA VAL A 161 -20.62 -6.63 -0.65
C VAL A 161 -21.61 -6.52 0.52
N LYS A 162 -21.37 -5.56 1.40
CA LYS A 162 -22.25 -5.35 2.57
C LYS A 162 -23.65 -4.92 2.17
N TYR A 163 -23.77 -4.03 1.18
CA TYR A 163 -25.06 -3.49 0.76
C TYR A 163 -25.88 -4.51 -0.02
N LEU A 164 -25.27 -5.22 -0.96
CA LEU A 164 -25.95 -6.17 -1.83
C LEU A 164 -26.06 -7.59 -1.25
N HIS A 165 -25.34 -7.88 -0.15
CA HIS A 165 -25.27 -9.20 0.48
C HIS A 165 -24.82 -10.33 -0.47
N ILE A 166 -23.84 -10.03 -1.34
CA ILE A 166 -23.31 -10.99 -2.30
C ILE A 166 -21.80 -11.19 -2.09
N PRO A 167 -21.22 -12.33 -2.54
CA PRO A 167 -19.78 -12.57 -2.43
C PRO A 167 -18.93 -11.53 -3.14
N ALA A 168 -17.76 -11.20 -2.57
CA ALA A 168 -16.82 -10.26 -3.20
C ALA A 168 -16.32 -10.72 -4.58
N SER A 169 -16.31 -12.02 -4.86
CA SER A 169 -15.94 -12.57 -6.17
C SER A 169 -16.91 -12.19 -7.29
N GLU A 170 -18.14 -11.82 -6.95
CA GLU A 170 -19.17 -11.41 -7.90
C GLU A 170 -19.19 -9.90 -8.16
N ILE A 171 -18.34 -9.13 -7.47
CA ILE A 171 -18.17 -7.69 -7.64
C ILE A 171 -16.75 -7.43 -8.14
N VAL A 172 -16.63 -7.01 -9.39
CA VAL A 172 -15.33 -6.84 -10.06
C VAL A 172 -15.15 -5.45 -10.64
N ASN A 173 -13.91 -5.09 -10.93
CA ASN A 173 -13.52 -3.82 -11.54
C ASN A 173 -13.94 -2.58 -10.74
N CYS A 174 -14.02 -2.68 -9.42
CA CYS A 174 -14.20 -1.52 -8.55
C CYS A 174 -13.01 -0.56 -8.71
N ARG A 175 -13.31 0.72 -8.93
CA ARG A 175 -12.30 1.75 -9.15
C ARG A 175 -12.62 3.01 -8.37
N THR A 176 -11.59 3.55 -7.75
CA THR A 176 -11.56 4.89 -7.20
C THR A 176 -10.36 5.63 -7.79
N TYR A 177 -10.49 6.91 -8.02
CA TYR A 177 -9.43 7.75 -8.59
C TYR A 177 -9.35 9.07 -7.81
N GLY A 178 -8.28 9.84 -8.03
CA GLY A 178 -8.06 11.11 -7.37
C GLY A 178 -7.37 10.99 -6.02
N GLY A 179 -7.41 12.06 -5.23
CA GLY A 179 -6.73 12.12 -3.95
C GLY A 179 -7.34 11.20 -2.89
N HIS A 180 -6.51 10.64 -2.02
CA HIS A 180 -6.93 9.77 -0.93
C HIS A 180 -7.70 10.56 0.15
N GLY A 181 -9.03 10.52 0.14
CA GLY A 181 -9.93 11.25 1.05
C GLY A 181 -11.05 11.99 0.30
N GLU A 182 -11.35 13.24 0.69
CA GLU A 182 -12.50 14.02 0.17
C GLU A 182 -12.45 14.27 -1.35
N GLN A 183 -11.27 14.23 -1.94
CA GLN A 183 -11.07 14.40 -3.39
C GLN A 183 -11.16 13.09 -4.17
N MET A 184 -11.55 12.00 -3.50
CA MET A 184 -11.71 10.70 -4.13
C MET A 184 -12.95 10.66 -5.01
N ALA A 185 -12.77 10.23 -6.26
CA ALA A 185 -13.86 9.93 -7.16
C ALA A 185 -14.15 8.42 -7.16
N VAL A 186 -15.37 8.06 -6.79
CA VAL A 186 -15.84 6.67 -6.75
C VAL A 186 -16.59 6.35 -8.04
N PHE A 187 -16.09 5.39 -8.83
CA PHE A 187 -16.60 5.11 -10.17
C PHE A 187 -17.55 3.89 -10.20
N ALA A 188 -18.79 4.16 -10.60
CA ALA A 188 -19.76 3.09 -10.90
C ALA A 188 -19.55 2.47 -12.30
N SER A 189 -19.08 3.27 -13.28
CA SER A 189 -19.03 2.89 -14.70
C SER A 189 -18.11 1.72 -15.01
N THR A 190 -17.08 1.49 -14.21
CA THR A 190 -16.15 0.36 -14.38
C THR A 190 -16.58 -0.89 -13.61
N THR A 191 -17.40 -0.71 -12.58
CA THR A 191 -17.78 -1.79 -11.65
C THR A 191 -18.86 -2.68 -12.25
N LYS A 192 -18.67 -3.98 -12.11
CA LYS A 192 -19.69 -4.99 -12.46
C LYS A 192 -20.08 -5.79 -11.23
N VAL A 193 -21.36 -6.06 -11.11
CA VAL A 193 -22.00 -6.85 -10.07
C VAL A 193 -22.70 -8.03 -10.73
N GLN A 194 -22.26 -9.26 -10.46
CA GLN A 194 -22.79 -10.47 -11.11
C GLN A 194 -22.80 -10.38 -12.65
N GLY A 195 -21.75 -9.73 -13.21
CA GLY A 195 -21.63 -9.51 -14.66
C GLY A 195 -22.37 -8.28 -15.20
N GLU A 196 -23.32 -7.72 -14.45
CA GLU A 196 -24.07 -6.51 -14.83
C GLU A 196 -23.30 -5.24 -14.44
N ALA A 197 -23.37 -4.20 -15.29
CA ALA A 197 -22.77 -2.91 -14.97
C ALA A 197 -23.47 -2.26 -13.76
N LEU A 198 -22.71 -1.77 -12.77
CA LEU A 198 -23.27 -1.13 -11.58
C LEU A 198 -24.15 0.08 -11.91
N THR A 199 -23.84 0.79 -13.00
CA THR A 199 -24.65 1.92 -13.50
C THR A 199 -26.08 1.53 -13.88
N LYS A 200 -26.37 0.25 -14.17
CA LYS A 200 -27.72 -0.23 -14.44
C LYS A 200 -28.48 -0.63 -13.18
N ILE A 201 -27.78 -0.79 -12.06
CA ILE A 201 -28.34 -1.17 -10.77
C ILE A 201 -28.69 0.07 -9.94
N ILE A 202 -27.87 1.14 -10.07
CA ILE A 202 -28.11 2.43 -9.41
C ILE A 202 -29.39 3.05 -9.95
N ASP A 203 -30.12 3.74 -9.07
CA ASP A 203 -31.42 4.37 -9.33
C ASP A 203 -32.53 3.35 -9.71
N THR A 204 -32.43 2.16 -9.13
CA THR A 204 -33.44 1.09 -9.21
C THR A 204 -33.90 0.69 -7.80
N PRO A 205 -34.97 -0.14 -7.68
CA PRO A 205 -35.34 -0.70 -6.38
C PRO A 205 -34.25 -1.52 -5.70
N ARG A 206 -33.26 -2.02 -6.46
CA ARG A 206 -32.11 -2.77 -5.94
C ARG A 206 -31.06 -1.86 -5.29
N MET A 207 -30.93 -0.63 -5.74
CA MET A 207 -30.04 0.40 -5.17
C MET A 207 -30.59 1.80 -5.53
N PRO A 208 -31.46 2.38 -4.71
CA PRO A 208 -31.90 3.77 -4.87
C PRO A 208 -30.73 4.75 -4.97
N MET A 209 -30.90 5.85 -5.67
CA MET A 209 -29.82 6.85 -5.84
C MET A 209 -29.25 7.33 -4.51
N GLN A 210 -30.11 7.53 -3.50
CA GLN A 210 -29.66 7.96 -2.18
C GLN A 210 -28.73 6.95 -1.51
N ASP A 211 -29.03 5.66 -1.63
CA ASP A 211 -28.19 4.59 -1.06
C ASP A 211 -26.82 4.52 -1.73
N TRP A 212 -26.77 4.80 -3.03
CA TRP A 212 -25.51 4.93 -3.76
C TRP A 212 -24.69 6.14 -3.29
N GLU A 213 -25.31 7.30 -3.10
CA GLU A 213 -24.64 8.49 -2.56
C GLU A 213 -24.09 8.22 -1.15
N ASP A 214 -24.88 7.60 -0.28
CA ASP A 214 -24.46 7.23 1.07
C ASP A 214 -23.30 6.20 1.06
N LEU A 215 -23.35 5.26 0.11
CA LEU A 215 -22.27 4.29 -0.07
C LEU A 215 -20.96 4.98 -0.48
N LYS A 216 -21.00 5.94 -1.40
CA LYS A 216 -19.83 6.74 -1.78
C LYS A 216 -19.22 7.46 -0.57
N VAL A 217 -20.06 8.06 0.26
CA VAL A 217 -19.60 8.73 1.49
C VAL A 217 -18.87 7.74 2.41
N ARG A 218 -19.42 6.54 2.61
CA ARG A 218 -18.76 5.50 3.44
C ARG A 218 -17.41 5.06 2.86
N VAL A 219 -17.30 4.94 1.54
CA VAL A 219 -16.02 4.61 0.88
C VAL A 219 -14.98 5.70 1.13
N ILE A 220 -15.34 6.97 0.92
CA ILE A 220 -14.48 8.15 1.09
C ILE A 220 -14.03 8.29 2.54
N GLN A 221 -14.94 8.11 3.48
CA GLN A 221 -14.69 8.26 4.91
C GLN A 221 -14.19 6.98 5.60
N GLY A 222 -13.99 5.89 4.87
CA GLY A 222 -13.63 4.60 5.44
C GLY A 222 -12.36 4.61 6.31
N GLY A 223 -11.38 5.46 5.98
CA GLY A 223 -10.19 5.64 6.82
C GLY A 223 -10.50 6.33 8.14
N LYS A 224 -11.31 7.40 8.11
CA LYS A 224 -11.76 8.11 9.30
C LYS A 224 -12.56 7.19 10.22
N HIS A 225 -13.50 6.44 9.67
CA HIS A 225 -14.30 5.47 10.43
C HIS A 225 -13.44 4.46 11.19
N ILE A 226 -12.37 3.93 10.58
CA ILE A 226 -11.44 3.01 11.27
C ILE A 226 -10.70 3.73 12.41
N ILE A 227 -10.26 4.97 12.19
CA ILE A 227 -9.58 5.76 13.22
C ILE A 227 -10.52 6.04 14.40
N ASP A 228 -11.75 6.41 14.13
CA ASP A 228 -12.76 6.70 15.17
C ASP A 228 -13.03 5.46 16.05
N LEU A 229 -13.01 4.25 15.46
CA LEU A 229 -13.23 3.01 16.20
C LEU A 229 -12.00 2.46 16.91
N ARG A 230 -10.79 2.68 16.39
CA ARG A 230 -9.55 2.04 16.87
C ARG A 230 -8.52 3.01 17.43
N GLY A 231 -8.78 4.30 17.40
CA GLY A 231 -7.83 5.34 17.80
C GLY A 231 -6.66 5.56 16.82
N ALA A 232 -6.45 4.67 15.85
CA ALA A 232 -5.41 4.81 14.82
C ALA A 232 -5.73 3.97 13.58
N LEU A 233 -5.15 4.32 12.43
CA LEU A 233 -5.12 3.47 11.24
C LEU A 233 -4.07 2.36 11.45
N HIS A 234 -4.52 1.11 11.44
CA HIS A 234 -3.64 -0.03 11.68
C HIS A 234 -3.41 -0.89 10.44
N SER A 235 -2.24 -1.37 10.38
CA SER A 235 -1.49 -2.44 9.70
C SER A 235 -2.10 -3.22 8.52
N LYS A 236 -3.40 -3.37 8.39
CA LYS A 236 -3.98 -4.21 7.32
C LYS A 236 -3.88 -3.60 5.92
N ALA A 237 -3.49 -2.34 5.81
CA ALA A 237 -3.07 -1.73 4.55
C ALA A 237 -1.86 -2.48 3.94
N GLY A 238 -1.02 -3.09 4.77
CA GLY A 238 0.13 -3.88 4.32
C GLY A 238 -0.22 -5.04 3.39
N LEU A 239 -1.37 -5.69 3.61
CA LEU A 239 -1.82 -6.77 2.73
C LEU A 239 -2.18 -6.27 1.32
N SER A 240 -2.71 -5.05 1.20
CA SER A 240 -3.09 -4.47 -0.08
C SER A 240 -1.89 -4.23 -1.00
N VAL A 241 -0.69 -4.03 -0.42
CA VAL A 241 0.56 -3.83 -1.17
C VAL A 241 0.90 -5.05 -2.04
N TYR A 242 0.58 -6.25 -1.57
CA TYR A 242 0.96 -7.51 -2.22
C TYR A 242 -0.22 -8.24 -2.87
N ARG A 243 -1.41 -7.66 -2.88
CA ARG A 243 -2.60 -8.33 -3.43
C ARG A 243 -2.44 -8.55 -4.93
N ASN A 244 -2.62 -9.80 -5.35
CA ASN A 244 -2.62 -10.19 -6.75
C ASN A 244 -4.00 -9.89 -7.37
N ASP A 245 -4.09 -8.93 -8.28
CA ASP A 245 -5.30 -8.60 -9.01
C ASP A 245 -5.43 -9.51 -10.25
N ARG A 246 -6.09 -10.65 -10.06
CA ARG A 246 -6.43 -11.53 -11.17
C ARG A 246 -7.54 -10.88 -12.01
N GLY A 247 -7.20 -10.01 -12.93
CA GLY A 247 -8.15 -9.59 -13.96
C GLY A 247 -8.35 -8.10 -14.21
N SER A 248 -7.46 -7.21 -13.81
CA SER A 248 -7.57 -5.81 -14.18
C SER A 248 -6.47 -5.37 -15.16
N HIS A 249 -6.86 -5.09 -16.39
CA HIS A 249 -5.98 -4.47 -17.37
C HIS A 249 -5.74 -3.00 -17.01
N GLY A 250 -4.46 -2.60 -16.93
CA GLY A 250 -4.07 -1.19 -16.88
C GLY A 250 -3.56 -0.64 -15.55
N ARG A 251 -2.94 -1.46 -14.70
CA ARG A 251 -2.29 -0.99 -13.46
C ARG A 251 -0.80 -1.27 -13.47
N THR A 252 -0.07 -0.40 -12.79
CA THR A 252 1.32 -0.63 -12.43
C THR A 252 1.38 -1.86 -11.55
N THR A 253 1.86 -2.96 -12.10
CA THR A 253 1.99 -4.23 -11.43
C THR A 253 3.39 -4.34 -10.86
N PHE A 254 3.52 -4.90 -9.67
CA PHE A 254 4.81 -5.24 -9.10
C PHE A 254 5.35 -6.42 -9.91
N PRO A 255 6.36 -6.26 -10.76
CA PRO A 255 6.82 -7.34 -11.63
C PRO A 255 7.75 -8.27 -10.86
N LEU A 256 7.19 -9.08 -9.95
CA LEU A 256 7.92 -10.16 -9.34
C LEU A 256 7.75 -11.41 -10.20
N ALA A 257 8.82 -11.80 -10.93
CA ALA A 257 8.98 -13.08 -11.61
C ALA A 257 7.74 -13.58 -12.41
N GLY A 258 7.16 -12.71 -13.26
CA GLY A 258 6.07 -13.08 -14.18
C GLY A 258 4.69 -13.21 -13.56
N ARG A 259 4.52 -12.92 -12.25
CA ARG A 259 3.22 -12.74 -11.61
C ARG A 259 3.01 -11.25 -11.34
N HIS A 260 1.90 -10.71 -11.80
CA HIS A 260 1.54 -9.32 -11.58
C HIS A 260 0.90 -9.17 -10.21
N LEU A 261 1.61 -8.53 -9.28
CA LEU A 261 1.04 -8.04 -8.03
C LEU A 261 0.51 -6.62 -8.28
N CYS A 262 -0.77 -6.41 -8.10
CA CYS A 262 -1.35 -5.07 -8.14
C CYS A 262 -1.14 -4.35 -6.81
N ILE A 263 -0.68 -3.16 -6.93
CA ILE A 263 -0.60 -2.17 -5.87
C ILE A 263 -1.70 -1.15 -6.08
#